data_7be7b41c8499fea267743cfaf6756a2f
#
_entry.id   7be7b41c8499fea267743cfaf6756a2f
#
_cell.length_a   1.000
_cell.length_b   1.000
_cell.length_c   1.000
_cell.angle_alpha   90.00
_cell.angle_beta   90.00
_cell.angle_gamma   90.00
#
_symmetry.space_group_name_H-M   'P 1'
#
loop_
_entity.id
_entity.type
_entity.pdbx_description
1 polymer ?
#
loop_
_entity_poly.entity_id
_entity_poly.type
_entity_poly.pdbx_seq_one_letter_code
_entity_poly.pdbx_strand_id
1 'polypeptide(L)'
;MKFFLEREFRQHGPDGCALLIDVHGYYASIRHEITNQRFERKLPPSHYKRVRDVLDHQYSGETGYNPGSQMVQLAGISVPDPIDHYIKERLRADKYLRFMDDGIIVHHSKEQLEEWCEAIRQQYAAIGLELHPRKTRIVRLQDGFRYMGFIYRLTPQGKVIMTVDPKNVKSERKRLFRLAQLVKAGKKPKSALYEQYRSWKAHAAKGNSDKLLGRMDEYIKTLLEGIP
;
A
#
# COMPACT_ATOMS: atom_id res chain seq x y z
N MET A 1 -11.19 -2.01 -1.44
CA MET A 1 -11.11 -1.68 -2.88
C MET A 1 -12.24 -2.31 -3.69
N LYS A 2 -12.42 -3.63 -3.71
CA LYS A 2 -13.49 -4.30 -4.48
C LYS A 2 -14.87 -3.65 -4.24
N PHE A 3 -15.24 -3.44 -3.00
CA PHE A 3 -16.49 -2.76 -2.61
C PHE A 3 -16.67 -1.36 -3.26
N PHE A 4 -15.58 -0.56 -3.34
CA PHE A 4 -15.65 0.77 -3.97
C PHE A 4 -15.90 0.69 -5.48
N LEU A 5 -15.25 -0.26 -6.17
CA LEU A 5 -15.47 -0.48 -7.60
C LEU A 5 -16.88 -0.97 -7.90
N GLU A 6 -17.40 -1.90 -7.09
CA GLU A 6 -18.77 -2.40 -7.23
C GLU A 6 -19.80 -1.31 -6.94
N ARG A 7 -19.53 -0.44 -5.95
CA ARG A 7 -20.39 0.70 -5.63
C ARG A 7 -20.36 1.75 -6.75
N GLU A 8 -19.17 2.05 -7.27
CA GLU A 8 -19.01 2.97 -8.41
C GLU A 8 -19.80 2.50 -9.62
N PHE A 9 -19.63 1.22 -9.99
CA PHE A 9 -20.38 0.63 -11.09
C PHE A 9 -21.91 0.74 -10.92
N ARG A 10 -22.41 0.43 -9.72
CA ARG A 10 -23.88 0.51 -9.45
C ARG A 10 -24.42 1.93 -9.53
N GLN A 11 -23.61 2.94 -9.22
CA GLN A 11 -24.02 4.34 -9.20
C GLN A 11 -23.87 5.02 -10.56
N HIS A 12 -22.80 4.69 -11.30
CA HIS A 12 -22.35 5.48 -12.47
C HIS A 12 -21.99 4.62 -13.69
N GLY A 13 -22.09 3.30 -13.60
CA GLY A 13 -21.70 2.41 -14.69
C GLY A 13 -20.20 2.14 -14.77
N PRO A 14 -19.69 1.65 -15.93
CA PRO A 14 -18.33 1.12 -16.05
C PRO A 14 -17.24 2.19 -16.27
N ASP A 15 -17.60 3.42 -16.63
CA ASP A 15 -16.66 4.42 -17.17
C ASP A 15 -15.90 5.26 -16.10
N GLY A 16 -15.91 4.81 -14.86
CA GLY A 16 -15.20 5.48 -13.76
C GLY A 16 -13.67 5.44 -13.88
N CYS A 17 -13.05 6.27 -13.06
CA CYS A 17 -11.61 6.43 -12.95
C CYS A 17 -11.13 6.23 -11.51
N ALA A 18 -9.85 5.95 -11.34
CA ALA A 18 -9.16 5.92 -10.07
C ALA A 18 -7.97 6.91 -10.09
N LEU A 19 -7.91 7.82 -9.13
CA LEU A 19 -6.73 8.62 -8.81
C LEU A 19 -5.85 7.80 -7.87
N LEU A 20 -4.67 7.43 -8.34
CA LEU A 20 -3.61 6.82 -7.54
C LEU A 20 -2.72 7.93 -6.99
N ILE A 21 -2.47 7.91 -5.70
CA ILE A 21 -1.65 8.89 -4.97
C ILE A 21 -0.44 8.15 -4.40
N ASP A 22 0.77 8.61 -4.72
CA ASP A 22 2.04 8.06 -4.22
C ASP A 22 2.90 9.25 -3.77
N VAL A 23 3.46 9.20 -2.58
CA VAL A 23 4.32 10.26 -2.06
C VAL A 23 5.78 9.93 -2.35
N HIS A 24 6.51 10.89 -2.91
CA HIS A 24 7.92 10.71 -3.25
C HIS A 24 8.78 10.61 -1.99
N GLY A 25 9.56 9.53 -1.87
CA GLY A 25 10.51 9.37 -0.77
C GLY A 25 9.88 9.49 0.63
N TYR A 26 8.65 8.99 0.82
CA TYR A 26 7.79 9.27 1.96
C TYR A 26 8.51 9.36 3.30
N TYR A 27 9.07 8.25 3.79
CA TYR A 27 9.73 8.24 5.10
C TYR A 27 10.97 9.14 5.18
N ALA A 28 11.71 9.29 4.08
CA ALA A 28 12.89 10.16 4.03
C ALA A 28 12.54 11.65 4.03
N SER A 29 11.30 12.00 3.64
CA SER A 29 10.84 13.37 3.51
C SER A 29 9.98 13.86 4.70
N ILE A 30 9.61 12.96 5.63
CA ILE A 30 8.81 13.35 6.80
C ILE A 30 9.61 14.30 7.69
N ARG A 31 9.09 15.49 7.93
CA ARG A 31 9.65 16.47 8.87
C ARG A 31 9.37 16.06 10.30
N HIS A 32 10.42 16.04 11.14
CA HIS A 32 10.31 15.67 12.55
C HIS A 32 9.38 16.61 13.31
N GLU A 33 9.41 17.90 12.99
CA GLU A 33 8.50 18.90 13.55
C GLU A 33 7.03 18.52 13.35
N ILE A 34 6.64 18.11 12.12
CA ILE A 34 5.25 17.72 11.82
C ILE A 34 4.85 16.49 12.63
N THR A 35 5.73 15.49 12.73
CA THR A 35 5.50 14.30 13.55
C THR A 35 5.29 14.67 15.03
N ASN A 36 6.14 15.53 15.57
CA ASN A 36 6.07 15.99 16.95
C ASN A 36 4.75 16.73 17.22
N GLN A 37 4.34 17.66 16.34
CA GLN A 37 3.05 18.35 16.44
C GLN A 37 1.86 17.37 16.41
N ARG A 38 1.91 16.28 15.59
CA ARG A 38 0.85 15.27 15.55
C ARG A 38 0.77 14.47 16.84
N PHE A 39 1.92 14.03 17.35
CA PHE A 39 1.97 13.26 18.59
C PHE A 39 1.59 14.10 19.82
N GLU A 40 2.03 15.35 19.90
CA GLU A 40 1.67 16.27 20.97
C GLU A 40 0.14 16.46 21.08
N ARG A 41 -0.54 16.58 19.94
CA ARG A 41 -2.01 16.72 19.91
C ARG A 41 -2.78 15.45 20.26
N LYS A 42 -2.19 14.28 20.03
CA LYS A 42 -2.89 12.99 20.16
C LYS A 42 -2.52 12.20 21.41
N LEU A 43 -1.39 12.48 22.03
CA LEU A 43 -0.87 11.73 23.17
C LEU A 43 -0.99 12.54 24.47
N PRO A 44 -1.23 11.87 25.61
CA PRO A 44 -1.05 12.50 26.92
C PRO A 44 0.39 13.02 27.07
N PRO A 45 0.61 14.16 27.80
CA PRO A 45 1.93 14.79 27.85
C PRO A 45 3.07 13.88 28.33
N SER A 46 2.83 12.97 29.26
CA SER A 46 3.83 12.00 29.74
C SER A 46 4.23 10.96 28.68
N HIS A 47 3.27 10.55 27.82
CA HIS A 47 3.54 9.63 26.72
C HIS A 47 4.23 10.36 25.56
N TYR A 48 3.80 11.56 25.23
CA TYR A 48 4.42 12.39 24.21
C TYR A 48 5.90 12.63 24.51
N LYS A 49 6.24 13.02 25.76
CA LYS A 49 7.63 13.22 26.16
C LYS A 49 8.50 11.99 25.87
N ARG A 50 8.05 10.79 26.29
CA ARG A 50 8.77 9.55 26.07
C ARG A 50 8.96 9.23 24.58
N VAL A 51 7.91 9.43 23.77
CA VAL A 51 7.95 9.20 22.32
C VAL A 51 8.94 10.13 21.66
N ARG A 52 8.90 11.41 22.01
CA ARG A 52 9.82 12.43 21.53
C ARG A 52 11.27 12.10 21.91
N ASP A 53 11.53 11.78 23.17
CA ASP A 53 12.88 11.42 23.62
C ASP A 53 13.45 10.23 22.83
N VAL A 54 12.63 9.22 22.50
CA VAL A 54 13.04 8.05 21.68
C VAL A 54 13.33 8.48 20.24
N LEU A 55 12.48 9.29 19.63
CA LEU A 55 12.67 9.73 18.25
C LEU A 55 13.89 10.65 18.12
N ASP A 56 14.06 11.61 19.02
CA ASP A 56 15.19 12.54 19.03
C ASP A 56 16.55 11.82 19.25
N HIS A 57 16.54 10.69 20.01
CA HIS A 57 17.74 9.84 20.17
C HIS A 57 18.05 8.99 18.96
N GLN A 58 17.02 8.53 18.23
CA GLN A 58 17.19 7.62 17.09
C GLN A 58 17.41 8.32 15.75
N TYR A 59 16.95 9.55 15.63
CA TYR A 59 16.95 10.28 14.37
C TYR A 59 17.52 11.69 14.54
N SER A 60 18.64 11.95 13.88
CA SER A 60 19.29 13.26 13.82
C SER A 60 18.77 14.07 12.62
N GLY A 61 18.85 15.38 12.71
CA GLY A 61 18.44 16.29 11.65
C GLY A 61 16.96 16.68 11.72
N GLU A 62 16.45 17.30 10.65
CA GLU A 62 15.11 17.88 10.62
C GLU A 62 14.09 16.99 9.90
N THR A 63 14.56 16.06 9.08
CA THR A 63 13.72 15.20 8.23
C THR A 63 14.24 13.77 8.19
N GLY A 64 13.33 12.86 7.91
CA GLY A 64 13.64 11.49 7.57
C GLY A 64 13.56 10.51 8.73
N TYR A 65 12.95 9.38 8.43
CA TYR A 65 12.87 8.23 9.32
C TYR A 65 13.25 6.96 8.57
N ASN A 66 14.01 6.07 9.24
CA ASN A 66 14.27 4.73 8.72
C ASN A 66 13.07 3.81 9.05
N PRO A 67 12.36 3.26 8.04
CA PRO A 67 11.26 2.35 8.31
C PRO A 67 11.77 1.09 9.01
N GLY A 68 11.03 0.62 10.02
CA GLY A 68 11.39 -0.61 10.77
C GLY A 68 10.92 -0.61 12.22
N SER A 69 10.78 0.55 12.85
CA SER A 69 10.20 0.64 14.20
C SER A 69 8.69 0.93 14.15
N GLN A 70 7.96 0.47 15.18
CA GLN A 70 6.53 0.77 15.31
C GLN A 70 6.27 2.28 15.46
N MET A 71 7.18 3.00 16.13
CA MET A 71 7.06 4.45 16.28
C MET A 71 7.11 5.20 14.97
N VAL A 72 8.02 4.80 14.07
CA VAL A 72 8.11 5.36 12.71
C VAL A 72 6.88 5.00 11.87
N GLN A 73 6.31 3.80 12.04
CA GLN A 73 5.06 3.44 11.38
C GLN A 73 3.90 4.32 11.87
N LEU A 74 3.80 4.58 13.18
CA LEU A 74 2.80 5.50 13.75
C LEU A 74 3.01 6.93 13.24
N ALA A 75 4.24 7.42 13.16
CA ALA A 75 4.55 8.70 12.55
C ALA A 75 4.04 8.74 11.08
N GLY A 76 4.39 7.72 10.27
CA GLY A 76 3.93 7.59 8.90
C GLY A 76 2.40 7.53 8.74
N ILE A 77 1.67 6.98 9.68
CA ILE A 77 0.20 6.99 9.65
C ILE A 77 -0.35 8.37 10.06
N SER A 78 0.25 9.01 11.06
CA SER A 78 -0.29 10.23 11.69
C SER A 78 0.00 11.51 10.89
N VAL A 79 1.11 11.57 10.17
CA VAL A 79 1.51 12.78 9.43
C VAL A 79 0.47 13.19 8.37
N PRO A 80 -0.04 12.31 7.50
CA PRO A 80 -1.06 12.68 6.52
C PRO A 80 -2.52 12.68 7.05
N ASP A 81 -2.76 12.35 8.30
CA ASP A 81 -4.10 12.28 8.89
C ASP A 81 -4.99 13.52 8.61
N PRO A 82 -4.51 14.80 8.71
CA PRO A 82 -5.33 15.94 8.32
C PRO A 82 -5.65 16.01 6.83
N ILE A 83 -4.81 15.42 5.99
CA ILE A 83 -5.07 15.33 4.55
C ILE A 83 -6.18 14.31 4.33
N ASP A 84 -6.20 13.20 5.09
CA ASP A 84 -7.31 12.23 5.04
C ASP A 84 -8.65 12.91 5.41
N HIS A 85 -8.66 13.72 6.47
CA HIS A 85 -9.83 14.52 6.86
C HIS A 85 -10.22 15.52 5.77
N TYR A 86 -9.25 16.23 5.19
CA TYR A 86 -9.52 17.15 4.07
C TYR A 86 -10.16 16.43 2.88
N ILE A 87 -9.64 15.26 2.48
CA ILE A 87 -10.17 14.46 1.38
C ILE A 87 -11.60 13.99 1.70
N LYS A 88 -11.85 13.52 2.92
CA LYS A 88 -13.15 12.96 3.31
C LYS A 88 -14.20 14.05 3.58
N GLU A 89 -13.84 15.13 4.25
CA GLU A 89 -14.79 16.11 4.77
C GLU A 89 -14.95 17.33 3.85
N ARG A 90 -13.85 17.81 3.24
CA ARG A 90 -13.89 18.98 2.35
C ARG A 90 -14.13 18.59 0.89
N LEU A 91 -13.34 17.65 0.37
CA LEU A 91 -13.54 17.14 -0.99
C LEU A 91 -14.72 16.17 -1.08
N ARG A 92 -15.18 15.61 0.03
CA ARG A 92 -16.28 14.63 0.12
C ARG A 92 -16.03 13.39 -0.74
N ALA A 93 -14.76 12.99 -0.88
CA ALA A 93 -14.37 11.81 -1.62
C ALA A 93 -14.74 10.55 -0.82
N ASP A 94 -15.94 10.03 -1.02
CA ASP A 94 -16.52 8.92 -0.24
C ASP A 94 -15.87 7.56 -0.53
N LYS A 95 -15.22 7.40 -1.70
CA LYS A 95 -14.49 6.20 -2.12
C LYS A 95 -12.97 6.43 -2.07
N TYR A 96 -12.49 6.83 -0.91
CA TYR A 96 -11.08 7.07 -0.60
C TYR A 96 -10.53 6.00 0.34
N LEU A 97 -9.33 5.51 0.05
CA LEU A 97 -8.51 4.65 0.90
C LEU A 97 -7.08 5.14 0.90
N ARG A 98 -6.42 5.06 2.06
CA ARG A 98 -4.96 5.23 2.17
C ARG A 98 -4.36 4.08 2.97
N PHE A 99 -3.22 3.61 2.51
CA PHE A 99 -2.34 2.71 3.26
C PHE A 99 -0.93 3.28 3.23
N MET A 100 -0.48 3.82 4.34
CA MET A 100 0.78 4.58 4.47
C MET A 100 0.84 5.75 3.47
N ASP A 101 1.75 5.67 2.50
CA ASP A 101 1.97 6.64 1.42
C ASP A 101 1.09 6.41 0.18
N ASP A 102 0.53 5.21 0.04
CA ASP A 102 -0.32 4.84 -1.10
C ASP A 102 -1.79 5.22 -0.86
N GLY A 103 -2.27 6.24 -1.55
CA GLY A 103 -3.68 6.64 -1.55
C GLY A 103 -4.40 6.26 -2.84
N ILE A 104 -5.73 6.10 -2.76
CA ILE A 104 -6.57 5.91 -3.93
C ILE A 104 -7.95 6.52 -3.73
N ILE A 105 -8.44 7.22 -4.75
CA ILE A 105 -9.80 7.75 -4.83
C ILE A 105 -10.46 7.20 -6.09
N VAL A 106 -11.69 6.71 -5.97
CA VAL A 106 -12.50 6.24 -7.11
C VAL A 106 -13.64 7.20 -7.37
N HIS A 107 -13.81 7.64 -8.62
CA HIS A 107 -14.87 8.57 -9.02
C HIS A 107 -15.23 8.40 -10.50
N HIS A 108 -16.48 8.72 -10.89
CA HIS A 108 -16.92 8.63 -12.28
C HIS A 108 -16.36 9.75 -13.16
N SER A 109 -16.21 10.98 -12.65
CA SER A 109 -15.65 12.09 -13.40
C SER A 109 -14.12 12.12 -13.25
N LYS A 110 -13.43 12.13 -14.39
CA LYS A 110 -11.98 12.30 -14.48
C LYS A 110 -11.58 13.74 -14.14
N GLU A 111 -12.37 14.72 -14.58
CA GLU A 111 -12.17 16.15 -14.35
C GLU A 111 -12.19 16.46 -12.85
N GLN A 112 -13.15 15.88 -12.12
CA GLN A 112 -13.23 16.01 -10.67
C GLN A 112 -11.99 15.41 -9.96
N LEU A 113 -11.49 14.28 -10.46
CA LEU A 113 -10.26 13.69 -9.93
C LEU A 113 -9.02 14.55 -10.24
N GLU A 114 -8.98 15.26 -11.37
CA GLU A 114 -7.91 16.20 -11.71
C GLU A 114 -7.91 17.40 -10.76
N GLU A 115 -9.07 17.99 -10.49
CA GLU A 115 -9.23 19.07 -9.50
C GLU A 115 -8.82 18.62 -8.10
N TRP A 116 -9.30 17.45 -7.66
CA TRP A 116 -8.93 16.91 -6.36
C TRP A 116 -7.44 16.57 -6.26
N CYS A 117 -6.84 16.08 -7.34
CA CYS A 117 -5.41 15.77 -7.37
C CYS A 117 -4.57 17.02 -7.10
N GLU A 118 -4.93 18.15 -7.71
CA GLU A 118 -4.22 19.41 -7.51
C GLU A 118 -4.43 19.95 -6.08
N ALA A 119 -5.67 19.93 -5.58
CA ALA A 119 -5.96 20.33 -4.20
C ALA A 119 -5.20 19.45 -3.17
N ILE A 120 -5.14 18.13 -3.38
CA ILE A 120 -4.40 17.18 -2.53
C ILE A 120 -2.90 17.46 -2.62
N ARG A 121 -2.36 17.74 -3.80
CA ARG A 121 -0.95 18.12 -4.00
C ARG A 121 -0.56 19.30 -3.12
N GLN A 122 -1.39 20.34 -3.09
CA GLN A 122 -1.17 21.52 -2.24
C GLN A 122 -1.16 21.18 -0.75
N GLN A 123 -2.06 20.27 -0.31
CA GLN A 123 -2.09 19.83 1.09
C GLN A 123 -0.82 19.05 1.47
N TYR A 124 -0.32 18.18 0.60
CA TYR A 124 0.95 17.48 0.84
C TYR A 124 2.14 18.44 0.84
N ALA A 125 2.19 19.40 -0.10
CA ALA A 125 3.23 20.42 -0.16
C ALA A 125 3.26 21.29 1.11
N ALA A 126 2.11 21.63 1.69
CA ALA A 126 2.00 22.42 2.91
C ALA A 126 2.66 21.75 4.14
N ILE A 127 2.81 20.42 4.12
CA ILE A 127 3.52 19.66 5.17
C ILE A 127 4.92 19.20 4.73
N GLY A 128 5.43 19.74 3.61
CA GLY A 128 6.76 19.42 3.08
C GLY A 128 6.89 18.06 2.39
N LEU A 129 5.77 17.47 1.97
CA LEU A 129 5.75 16.22 1.21
C LEU A 129 5.36 16.48 -0.24
N GLU A 130 5.97 15.74 -1.16
CA GLU A 130 5.69 15.87 -2.59
C GLU A 130 5.04 14.61 -3.15
N LEU A 131 4.00 14.79 -3.96
CA LEU A 131 3.41 13.68 -4.71
C LEU A 131 4.34 13.27 -5.85
N HIS A 132 4.54 11.96 -6.00
CA HIS A 132 5.43 11.42 -7.03
C HIS A 132 4.88 11.72 -8.44
N PRO A 133 5.63 12.45 -9.32
CA PRO A 133 5.09 13.02 -10.57
C PRO A 133 4.61 11.98 -11.60
N ARG A 134 5.16 10.75 -11.56
CA ARG A 134 4.81 9.70 -12.53
C ARG A 134 3.88 8.63 -11.96
N LYS A 135 3.87 8.43 -10.64
CA LYS A 135 3.04 7.40 -10.01
C LYS A 135 1.70 7.94 -9.55
N THR A 136 1.64 9.22 -9.14
CA THR A 136 0.38 9.92 -8.92
C THR A 136 -0.25 10.17 -10.28
N ARG A 137 -1.37 9.48 -10.54
CA ARG A 137 -2.01 9.52 -11.85
C ARG A 137 -3.45 9.03 -11.80
N ILE A 138 -4.24 9.46 -12.77
CA ILE A 138 -5.59 8.97 -12.98
C ILE A 138 -5.54 7.84 -14.02
N VAL A 139 -6.28 6.77 -13.75
CA VAL A 139 -6.41 5.61 -14.62
C VAL A 139 -7.88 5.23 -14.77
N ARG A 140 -8.29 4.74 -15.93
CA ARG A 140 -9.64 4.21 -16.13
C ARG A 140 -9.79 2.89 -15.38
N LEU A 141 -10.94 2.65 -14.75
CA LEU A 141 -11.19 1.41 -14.02
C LEU A 141 -11.15 0.17 -14.92
N GLN A 142 -11.49 0.33 -16.20
CA GLN A 142 -11.45 -0.74 -17.21
C GLN A 142 -10.04 -1.12 -17.63
N ASP A 143 -9.08 -0.19 -17.60
CA ASP A 143 -7.67 -0.46 -17.96
C ASP A 143 -6.94 -1.21 -16.84
N GLY A 144 -7.46 -1.08 -15.62
CA GLY A 144 -6.92 -1.70 -14.42
C GLY A 144 -5.76 -0.92 -13.81
N PHE A 145 -5.58 -1.12 -12.50
CA PHE A 145 -4.54 -0.44 -11.72
C PHE A 145 -4.00 -1.36 -10.63
N ARG A 146 -2.76 -1.06 -10.20
CA ARG A 146 -2.09 -1.77 -9.10
C ARG A 146 -2.40 -1.09 -7.78
N TYR A 147 -2.79 -1.90 -6.79
CA TYR A 147 -2.95 -1.44 -5.41
C TYR A 147 -2.77 -2.61 -4.44
N MET A 148 -1.97 -2.44 -3.38
CA MET A 148 -1.75 -3.42 -2.31
C MET A 148 -1.38 -4.83 -2.81
N GLY A 149 -0.51 -4.91 -3.84
CA GLY A 149 -0.01 -6.19 -4.37
C GLY A 149 -0.96 -6.90 -5.35
N PHE A 150 -2.07 -6.27 -5.72
CA PHE A 150 -3.04 -6.76 -6.69
C PHE A 150 -3.20 -5.79 -7.86
N ILE A 151 -3.69 -6.32 -8.97
CA ILE A 151 -4.24 -5.55 -10.08
C ILE A 151 -5.76 -5.66 -10.01
N TYR A 152 -6.42 -4.52 -9.92
CA TYR A 152 -7.87 -4.38 -9.95
C TYR A 152 -8.31 -3.91 -11.33
N ARG A 153 -9.39 -4.47 -11.84
CA ARG A 153 -10.03 -4.05 -13.09
C ARG A 153 -11.53 -4.20 -12.99
N LEU A 154 -12.28 -3.19 -13.42
CA LEU A 154 -13.72 -3.24 -13.56
C LEU A 154 -14.06 -3.63 -15.01
N THR A 155 -14.86 -4.68 -15.20
CA THR A 155 -15.33 -5.03 -16.54
C THR A 155 -16.55 -4.16 -16.94
N PRO A 156 -16.86 -4.05 -18.24
CA PRO A 156 -18.07 -3.35 -18.71
C PRO A 156 -19.37 -3.90 -18.11
N GLN A 157 -19.39 -5.18 -17.70
CA GLN A 157 -20.53 -5.84 -17.07
C GLN A 157 -20.56 -5.68 -15.54
N GLY A 158 -19.66 -4.87 -14.96
CA GLY A 158 -19.63 -4.59 -13.53
C GLY A 158 -18.91 -5.62 -12.68
N LYS A 159 -18.27 -6.63 -13.28
CA LYS A 159 -17.45 -7.59 -12.52
C LYS A 159 -16.13 -6.98 -12.15
N VAL A 160 -15.77 -7.01 -10.88
CA VAL A 160 -14.43 -6.63 -10.41
C VAL A 160 -13.50 -7.83 -10.49
N ILE A 161 -12.46 -7.71 -11.30
CA ILE A 161 -11.38 -8.68 -11.40
C ILE A 161 -10.23 -8.20 -10.53
N MET A 162 -9.78 -9.06 -9.61
CA MET A 162 -8.67 -8.80 -8.69
C MET A 162 -7.64 -9.91 -8.85
N THR A 163 -6.52 -9.64 -9.51
CA THR A 163 -5.44 -10.62 -9.72
C THR A 163 -4.18 -10.21 -8.97
N VAL A 164 -3.38 -11.18 -8.54
CA VAL A 164 -2.07 -10.90 -7.92
C VAL A 164 -1.16 -10.22 -8.93
N ASP A 165 -0.47 -9.15 -8.52
CA ASP A 165 0.51 -8.46 -9.39
C ASP A 165 1.61 -9.46 -9.83
N PRO A 166 1.88 -9.60 -11.14
CA PRO A 166 2.95 -10.46 -11.65
C PRO A 166 4.32 -10.18 -11.04
N LYS A 167 4.61 -8.92 -10.65
CA LYS A 167 5.84 -8.57 -9.94
C LYS A 167 5.92 -9.25 -8.58
N ASN A 168 4.80 -9.30 -7.85
CA ASN A 168 4.70 -9.97 -6.57
C ASN A 168 4.93 -11.49 -6.73
N VAL A 169 4.27 -12.11 -7.73
CA VAL A 169 4.48 -13.55 -8.05
C VAL A 169 5.95 -13.84 -8.36
N LYS A 170 6.58 -13.01 -9.22
CA LYS A 170 8.01 -13.17 -9.57
C LYS A 170 8.92 -13.02 -8.36
N SER A 171 8.64 -12.07 -7.49
CA SER A 171 9.40 -11.83 -6.27
C SER A 171 9.29 -13.03 -5.32
N GLU A 172 8.07 -13.55 -5.14
CA GLU A 172 7.83 -14.71 -4.27
C GLU A 172 8.50 -15.97 -4.80
N ARG A 173 8.43 -16.25 -6.11
CA ARG A 173 9.14 -17.39 -6.71
C ARG A 173 10.65 -17.31 -6.45
N LYS A 174 11.26 -16.13 -6.58
CA LYS A 174 12.68 -15.93 -6.25
C LYS A 174 12.98 -16.17 -4.78
N ARG A 175 12.10 -15.72 -3.89
CA ARG A 175 12.23 -15.91 -2.45
C ARG A 175 12.14 -17.37 -2.07
N LEU A 176 11.14 -18.08 -2.58
CA LEU A 176 10.96 -19.52 -2.35
C LEU A 176 12.14 -20.33 -2.90
N PHE A 177 12.65 -20.01 -4.08
CA PHE A 177 13.83 -20.66 -4.65
C PHE A 177 15.07 -20.49 -3.74
N ARG A 178 15.36 -19.24 -3.30
CA ARG A 178 16.48 -19.01 -2.38
C ARG A 178 16.32 -19.77 -1.06
N LEU A 179 15.11 -19.80 -0.54
CA LEU A 179 14.81 -20.52 0.70
C LEU A 179 14.99 -22.03 0.54
N ALA A 180 14.56 -22.60 -0.60
CA ALA A 180 14.79 -24.01 -0.93
C ALA A 180 16.29 -24.35 -1.00
N GLN A 181 17.12 -23.47 -1.56
CA GLN A 181 18.59 -23.66 -1.57
C GLN A 181 19.17 -23.67 -0.15
N LEU A 182 18.69 -22.82 0.75
CA LEU A 182 19.11 -22.80 2.16
C LEU A 182 18.67 -24.08 2.91
N VAL A 183 17.49 -24.60 2.58
CA VAL A 183 17.00 -25.87 3.14
C VAL A 183 17.86 -27.04 2.63
N LYS A 184 18.15 -27.12 1.32
CA LYS A 184 19.05 -28.13 0.73
C LYS A 184 20.44 -28.10 1.35
N ALA A 185 20.94 -26.93 1.71
CA ALA A 185 22.24 -26.76 2.37
C ALA A 185 22.21 -27.00 3.90
N GLY A 186 21.08 -27.44 4.47
CA GLY A 186 20.93 -27.66 5.91
C GLY A 186 20.90 -26.38 6.78
N LYS A 187 20.86 -25.19 6.15
CA LYS A 187 20.90 -23.90 6.86
C LYS A 187 19.53 -23.42 7.36
N LYS A 188 18.47 -24.01 6.89
CA LYS A 188 17.08 -23.70 7.30
C LYS A 188 16.25 -25.00 7.35
N PRO A 189 15.27 -25.09 8.25
CA PRO A 189 14.36 -26.22 8.28
C PRO A 189 13.38 -26.18 7.10
N LYS A 190 12.89 -27.33 6.68
CA LYS A 190 11.88 -27.48 5.60
C LYS A 190 10.58 -26.73 5.91
N SER A 191 10.21 -26.62 7.19
CA SER A 191 9.04 -25.86 7.66
C SER A 191 9.07 -24.39 7.23
N ALA A 192 10.26 -23.77 7.20
CA ALA A 192 10.41 -22.36 6.80
C ALA A 192 9.94 -22.10 5.36
N LEU A 193 10.12 -23.07 4.44
CA LEU A 193 9.64 -22.98 3.07
C LEU A 193 8.10 -23.05 3.01
N TYR A 194 7.51 -23.96 3.78
CA TYR A 194 6.06 -24.11 3.87
C TYR A 194 5.40 -22.89 4.52
N GLU A 195 5.95 -22.35 5.59
CA GLU A 195 5.43 -21.17 6.30
C GLU A 195 5.43 -19.95 5.38
N GLN A 196 6.54 -19.72 4.67
CA GLN A 196 6.64 -18.62 3.71
C GLN A 196 5.59 -18.75 2.61
N TYR A 197 5.47 -19.92 2.01
CA TYR A 197 4.49 -20.17 0.95
C TYR A 197 3.06 -20.05 1.45
N ARG A 198 2.74 -20.63 2.61
CA ARG A 198 1.41 -20.57 3.21
C ARG A 198 0.96 -19.12 3.45
N SER A 199 1.85 -18.28 3.97
CA SER A 199 1.58 -16.86 4.19
C SER A 199 1.26 -16.15 2.88
N TRP A 200 2.09 -16.35 1.85
CA TRP A 200 1.87 -15.75 0.54
C TRP A 200 0.59 -16.30 -0.15
N LYS A 201 0.36 -17.62 -0.08
CA LYS A 201 -0.83 -18.26 -0.63
C LYS A 201 -2.12 -17.71 -0.02
N ALA A 202 -2.15 -17.52 1.30
CA ALA A 202 -3.28 -16.91 2.01
C ALA A 202 -3.55 -15.46 1.55
N HIS A 203 -2.51 -14.68 1.26
CA HIS A 203 -2.67 -13.35 0.67
C HIS A 203 -3.20 -13.45 -0.77
N ALA A 204 -2.59 -14.28 -1.62
CA ALA A 204 -2.95 -14.44 -3.02
C ALA A 204 -4.38 -14.98 -3.21
N ALA A 205 -4.86 -15.84 -2.32
CA ALA A 205 -6.21 -16.40 -2.34
C ALA A 205 -7.34 -15.37 -2.17
N LYS A 206 -7.02 -14.13 -1.73
CA LYS A 206 -7.99 -13.03 -1.66
C LYS A 206 -8.45 -12.54 -3.05
N GLY A 207 -7.68 -12.85 -4.10
CA GLY A 207 -7.98 -12.47 -5.48
C GLY A 207 -8.54 -13.62 -6.32
N ASN A 208 -8.76 -13.35 -7.60
CA ASN A 208 -9.14 -14.33 -8.62
C ASN A 208 -7.88 -15.14 -9.03
N SER A 209 -7.40 -16.03 -8.17
CA SER A 209 -6.03 -16.58 -8.24
C SER A 209 -5.97 -18.09 -8.37
N ASP A 210 -7.09 -18.83 -8.52
CA ASP A 210 -7.13 -20.29 -8.47
C ASP A 210 -6.11 -20.97 -9.40
N LYS A 211 -6.07 -20.55 -10.68
CA LYS A 211 -5.11 -21.05 -11.65
C LYS A 211 -3.65 -20.73 -11.29
N LEU A 212 -3.42 -19.57 -10.67
CA LEU A 212 -2.09 -19.16 -10.20
C LEU A 212 -1.67 -20.02 -9.01
N LEU A 213 -2.57 -20.21 -8.05
CA LEU A 213 -2.31 -21.02 -6.87
C LEU A 213 -1.98 -22.45 -7.24
N GLY A 214 -2.72 -23.09 -8.15
CA GLY A 214 -2.40 -24.43 -8.66
C GLY A 214 -0.98 -24.51 -9.24
N ARG A 215 -0.58 -23.55 -10.08
CA ARG A 215 0.80 -23.49 -10.64
C ARG A 215 1.87 -23.27 -9.56
N MET A 216 1.54 -22.54 -8.51
CA MET A 216 2.48 -22.31 -7.41
C MET A 216 2.57 -23.52 -6.48
N ASP A 217 1.48 -24.26 -6.27
CA ASP A 217 1.49 -25.55 -5.55
C ASP A 217 2.42 -26.57 -6.25
N GLU A 218 2.33 -26.68 -7.58
CA GLU A 218 3.25 -27.52 -8.35
C GLU A 218 4.71 -27.03 -8.24
N TYR A 219 4.92 -25.73 -8.33
CA TYR A 219 6.26 -25.16 -8.19
C TYR A 219 6.89 -25.48 -6.82
N ILE A 220 6.12 -25.44 -5.73
CA ILE A 220 6.60 -25.84 -4.39
C ILE A 220 6.97 -27.31 -4.36
N LYS A 221 6.19 -28.21 -4.97
CA LYS A 221 6.53 -29.65 -5.05
C LYS A 221 7.88 -29.82 -5.74
N THR A 222 8.09 -29.19 -6.89
CA THR A 222 9.38 -29.24 -7.62
C THR A 222 10.55 -28.74 -6.77
N LEU A 223 10.36 -27.67 -5.99
CA LEU A 223 11.42 -27.16 -5.10
C LEU A 223 11.77 -28.14 -3.97
N LEU A 224 10.81 -28.97 -3.54
CA LEU A 224 10.96 -29.93 -2.46
C LEU A 224 11.54 -31.28 -2.95
N GLU A 225 11.52 -31.55 -4.25
CA GLU A 225 12.15 -32.74 -4.84
C GLU A 225 13.65 -32.78 -4.52
N GLY A 226 14.10 -33.92 -3.94
CA GLY A 226 15.49 -34.10 -3.50
C GLY A 226 15.88 -33.34 -2.23
N ILE A 227 14.91 -32.89 -1.45
CA ILE A 227 15.10 -32.42 -0.07
C ILE A 227 14.69 -33.57 0.87
N PRO A 228 15.60 -34.11 1.69
CA PRO A 228 15.31 -35.17 2.63
C PRO A 228 14.30 -34.76 3.71
#